data_bd2abf632c3d3040729b2351e9eca74a
#
_entry.id   bd2abf632c3d3040729b2351e9eca74a
#
_cell.length_a   1.000
_cell.length_b   1.000
_cell.length_c   1.000
_cell.angle_alpha   90.00
_cell.angle_beta   90.00
_cell.angle_gamma   90.00
#
_symmetry.space_group_name_H-M   'P 1'
#
loop_
_entity.id
_entity.type
_entity.pdbx_description
1 polymer ?
#
loop_
_entity_poly.entity_id
_entity_poly.type
_entity_poly.pdbx_seq_one_letter_code
_entity_poly.pdbx_strand_id
1 'polypeptide(L)'
;MSYAFLPWLCHRLREINPGTIAEYTSHEGHFKQLFIAYAISIQGFIMGCQPILAIDSCHLSDLYKGALLSTIAYDVYDGMFPISLGVVSSKNYEDWYWFLEKLKGILDGKKVIIISDRHQGMLRSVLKLFGTKNHAYCYRHVKNNFSSFFNRQNIRGKKGKEDVLLLLDNIAYARLDIDYNEAFEKLVRFKVDLARWVMENSPEHWVMSKFLKKRWDKMKTNIVESFNAWLREECHQTIYTLLLMHMDKLVVMLDTYMCGTKKWKSVVGLKTKEKLMSNIMRSGLITVMPYLGGMFRVFIGEVYLVVDM
;
A
#
# COMPACT_ATOMS: atom_id res chain seq x y z
N MET A 1 11.52 20.15 25.91
CA MET A 1 11.73 21.39 25.10
C MET A 1 11.38 21.21 23.61
N SER A 2 11.56 20.05 22.97
CA SER A 2 11.36 19.90 21.52
C SER A 2 9.91 20.13 21.02
N TYR A 3 8.90 19.84 21.82
CA TYR A 3 7.48 20.03 21.43
C TYR A 3 7.05 21.49 21.33
N ALA A 4 7.67 22.38 22.10
CA ALA A 4 7.36 23.81 22.05
C ALA A 4 7.67 24.45 20.68
N PHE A 5 8.56 23.83 19.90
CA PHE A 5 8.93 24.31 18.57
C PHE A 5 8.03 23.78 17.44
N LEU A 6 7.19 22.77 17.69
CA LEU A 6 6.33 22.18 16.65
C LEU A 6 5.34 23.17 16.04
N PRO A 7 4.64 24.04 16.81
CA PRO A 7 3.75 25.04 16.22
C PRO A 7 4.49 25.98 15.28
N TRP A 8 5.66 26.46 15.71
CA TRP A 8 6.53 27.32 14.89
C TRP A 8 7.00 26.60 13.63
N LEU A 9 7.46 25.34 13.76
CA LEU A 9 7.90 24.54 12.62
C LEU A 9 6.77 24.34 11.60
N CYS A 10 5.56 23.98 12.07
CA CYS A 10 4.39 23.85 11.20
C CYS A 10 4.06 25.16 10.47
N HIS A 11 4.15 26.29 11.17
CA HIS A 11 3.95 27.61 10.57
C HIS A 11 5.00 27.89 9.49
N ARG A 12 6.29 27.72 9.81
CA ARG A 12 7.39 27.95 8.85
C ARG A 12 7.32 27.04 7.63
N LEU A 13 6.98 25.75 7.80
CA LEU A 13 6.83 24.82 6.66
C LEU A 13 5.76 25.29 5.68
N ARG A 14 4.64 25.81 6.17
CA ARG A 14 3.56 26.36 5.31
C ARG A 14 3.96 27.68 4.64
N GLU A 15 4.73 28.50 5.34
CA GLU A 15 5.20 29.79 4.82
C GLU A 15 6.24 29.62 3.70
N ILE A 16 7.25 28.76 3.91
CA ILE A 16 8.35 28.59 2.95
C ILE A 16 8.00 27.63 1.80
N ASN A 17 7.00 26.75 1.97
CA ASN A 17 6.52 25.83 0.95
C ASN A 17 4.99 25.94 0.82
N PRO A 18 4.48 26.93 0.10
CA PRO A 18 3.04 27.10 -0.10
C PRO A 18 2.37 25.85 -0.67
N GLY A 19 1.24 25.43 -0.09
CA GLY A 19 0.56 24.20 -0.41
C GLY A 19 0.97 23.00 0.48
N THR A 20 1.98 23.17 1.33
CA THR A 20 2.30 22.18 2.39
C THR A 20 1.21 22.22 3.46
N ILE A 21 0.74 21.03 3.85
CA ILE A 21 -0.14 20.87 5.00
C ILE A 21 0.71 20.40 6.18
N ALA A 22 0.77 21.21 7.21
CA ALA A 22 1.45 20.92 8.46
C ALA A 22 0.53 21.36 9.60
N GLU A 23 -0.07 20.40 10.28
CA GLU A 23 -1.04 20.63 11.34
C GLU A 23 -0.62 19.90 12.61
N TYR A 24 -0.80 20.55 13.71
CA TYR A 24 -0.49 20.00 15.01
C TYR A 24 -1.69 20.24 15.95
N THR A 25 -1.92 19.31 16.85
CA THR A 25 -2.95 19.43 17.88
C THR A 25 -2.32 19.24 19.26
N SER A 26 -2.88 19.95 20.24
CA SER A 26 -2.53 19.81 21.66
C SER A 26 -3.81 19.80 22.52
N HIS A 27 -3.70 19.22 23.70
CA HIS A 27 -4.75 19.23 24.71
C HIS A 27 -4.11 19.61 26.04
N GLU A 28 -4.66 20.65 26.70
CA GLU A 28 -4.13 21.16 27.98
C GLU A 28 -2.62 21.45 27.97
N GLY A 29 -2.13 21.99 26.83
CA GLY A 29 -0.71 22.30 26.66
C GLY A 29 0.18 21.09 26.32
N HIS A 30 -0.37 19.89 26.27
CA HIS A 30 0.35 18.68 25.88
C HIS A 30 0.17 18.36 24.39
N PHE A 31 1.25 17.99 23.74
CA PHE A 31 1.22 17.54 22.34
C PHE A 31 0.31 16.31 22.20
N LYS A 32 -0.53 16.29 21.16
CA LYS A 32 -1.43 15.18 20.89
C LYS A 32 -1.17 14.52 19.53
N GLN A 33 -1.21 15.28 18.45
CA GLN A 33 -1.11 14.77 17.09
C GLN A 33 -0.39 15.77 16.19
N LEU A 34 0.33 15.25 15.19
CA LEU A 34 0.97 16.02 14.13
C LEU A 34 0.69 15.36 12.78
N PHE A 35 0.36 16.14 11.76
CA PHE A 35 0.23 15.70 10.37
C PHE A 35 1.06 16.60 9.47
N ILE A 36 1.87 16.00 8.59
CA ILE A 36 2.64 16.71 7.58
C ILE A 36 2.49 16.03 6.22
N ALA A 37 2.17 16.85 5.20
CA ALA A 37 2.23 16.47 3.79
C ALA A 37 2.84 17.65 3.01
N TYR A 38 4.00 17.46 2.44
CA TYR A 38 4.70 18.53 1.71
C TYR A 38 4.03 18.81 0.37
N ALA A 39 3.98 20.07 -0.06
CA ALA A 39 3.37 20.48 -1.34
C ALA A 39 3.90 19.67 -2.53
N ILE A 40 5.21 19.44 -2.59
CA ILE A 40 5.84 18.65 -3.64
C ILE A 40 5.38 17.18 -3.63
N SER A 41 5.17 16.59 -2.46
CA SER A 41 4.64 15.23 -2.31
C SER A 41 3.19 15.14 -2.79
N ILE A 42 2.36 16.12 -2.41
CA ILE A 42 0.95 16.19 -2.83
C ILE A 42 0.87 16.33 -4.36
N GLN A 43 1.59 17.29 -4.93
CA GLN A 43 1.60 17.54 -6.37
C GLN A 43 2.13 16.36 -7.16
N GLY A 44 3.26 15.78 -6.75
CA GLY A 44 3.86 14.62 -7.40
C GLY A 44 2.94 13.41 -7.38
N PHE A 45 2.19 13.19 -6.29
CA PHE A 45 1.18 12.15 -6.21
C PHE A 45 0.03 12.41 -7.19
N ILE A 46 -0.51 13.62 -7.22
CA ILE A 46 -1.63 13.95 -8.10
C ILE A 46 -1.24 13.80 -9.57
N MET A 47 -0.04 14.23 -9.95
CA MET A 47 0.43 14.28 -11.33
C MET A 47 0.98 12.95 -11.85
N GLY A 48 1.66 12.14 -11.02
CA GLY A 48 2.52 11.08 -11.53
C GLY A 48 2.43 9.73 -10.82
N CYS A 49 1.81 9.63 -9.65
CA CYS A 49 1.77 8.36 -8.93
C CYS A 49 0.56 7.50 -9.27
N GLN A 50 0.72 6.18 -9.11
CA GLN A 50 -0.40 5.25 -9.16
C GLN A 50 -1.40 5.58 -8.05
N PRO A 51 -2.73 5.52 -8.30
CA PRO A 51 -3.74 5.85 -7.29
C PRO A 51 -3.93 4.71 -6.28
N ILE A 52 -2.82 4.30 -5.68
CA ILE A 52 -2.76 3.27 -4.65
C ILE A 52 -1.81 3.73 -3.54
N LEU A 53 -2.27 3.68 -2.31
CA LEU A 53 -1.57 4.14 -1.12
C LEU A 53 -1.31 2.97 -0.18
N ALA A 54 -0.06 2.72 0.14
CA ALA A 54 0.34 1.83 1.21
C ALA A 54 0.41 2.62 2.52
N ILE A 55 -0.29 2.18 3.54
CA ILE A 55 -0.35 2.84 4.84
C ILE A 55 0.06 1.85 5.93
N ASP A 56 0.94 2.30 6.81
CA ASP A 56 1.41 1.52 7.95
C ASP A 56 1.88 2.45 9.07
N SER A 57 2.32 1.88 10.17
CA SER A 57 2.83 2.61 11.31
C SER A 57 4.04 1.91 11.93
N CYS A 58 4.99 2.69 12.43
CA CYS A 58 6.03 2.18 13.30
C CYS A 58 5.96 2.84 14.69
N HIS A 59 6.56 2.19 15.68
CA HIS A 59 6.68 2.76 17.02
C HIS A 59 7.80 3.77 17.06
N LEU A 60 7.56 4.87 17.76
CA LEU A 60 8.60 5.82 18.15
C LEU A 60 9.24 5.36 19.46
N SER A 61 10.55 5.35 19.51
CA SER A 61 11.32 4.85 20.68
C SER A 61 11.82 5.98 21.59
N ASP A 62 11.56 7.23 21.24
CA ASP A 62 11.86 8.42 22.03
C ASP A 62 10.95 8.54 23.26
N LEU A 63 11.16 9.59 24.03
CA LEU A 63 10.40 9.96 25.23
C LEU A 63 8.87 10.04 24.98
N TYR A 64 8.45 10.32 23.76
CA TYR A 64 7.04 10.40 23.40
C TYR A 64 6.37 9.01 23.35
N LYS A 65 7.09 7.96 22.98
CA LYS A 65 6.59 6.56 22.90
C LYS A 65 5.29 6.38 22.09
N GLY A 66 5.02 7.27 21.14
CA GLY A 66 3.86 7.23 20.26
C GLY A 66 4.08 6.35 19.02
N ALA A 67 3.33 6.65 17.98
CA ALA A 67 3.46 6.01 16.69
C ALA A 67 3.67 7.01 15.57
N LEU A 68 4.53 6.66 14.63
CA LEU A 68 4.66 7.33 13.33
C LEU A 68 3.76 6.61 12.34
N LEU A 69 2.79 7.32 11.79
CA LEU A 69 1.92 6.87 10.71
C LEU A 69 2.48 7.37 9.39
N SER A 70 2.50 6.50 8.38
CA SER A 70 3.11 6.82 7.08
C SER A 70 2.18 6.44 5.95
N THR A 71 2.08 7.33 4.95
CA THR A 71 1.40 7.07 3.68
C THR A 71 2.38 7.15 2.54
N ILE A 72 2.52 6.07 1.79
CA ILE A 72 3.46 5.94 0.68
C ILE A 72 2.69 5.57 -0.57
N ALA A 73 2.91 6.29 -1.67
CA ALA A 73 2.46 5.92 -3.00
C ALA A 73 3.56 5.19 -3.78
N TYR A 74 3.16 4.64 -4.93
CA TYR A 74 4.06 4.08 -5.91
C TYR A 74 4.20 5.07 -7.07
N ASP A 75 5.43 5.44 -7.39
CA ASP A 75 5.71 6.19 -8.60
C ASP A 75 5.55 5.33 -9.86
N VAL A 76 5.79 5.90 -11.03
CA VAL A 76 5.69 5.21 -12.33
C VAL A 76 6.68 4.05 -12.48
N TYR A 77 7.70 3.98 -11.64
CA TYR A 77 8.72 2.91 -11.61
C TYR A 77 8.51 1.90 -10.49
N ASP A 78 7.35 1.94 -9.82
CA ASP A 78 7.11 1.17 -8.61
C ASP A 78 8.03 1.55 -7.44
N GLY A 79 8.66 2.73 -7.53
CA GLY A 79 9.49 3.31 -6.49
C GLY A 79 8.67 3.92 -5.36
N MET A 80 9.35 4.15 -4.24
CA MET A 80 8.77 4.73 -3.03
C MET A 80 8.54 6.23 -3.20
N PHE A 81 7.30 6.69 -2.99
CA PHE A 81 6.96 8.10 -3.01
C PHE A 81 6.19 8.49 -1.74
N PRO A 82 6.86 9.09 -0.74
CA PRO A 82 6.24 9.50 0.52
C PRO A 82 5.22 10.62 0.30
N ILE A 83 4.00 10.44 0.85
CA ILE A 83 2.90 11.42 0.73
C ILE A 83 2.72 12.21 2.01
N SER A 84 2.57 11.51 3.13
CA SER A 84 2.32 12.14 4.41
C SER A 84 2.88 11.34 5.58
N LEU A 85 3.18 12.06 6.64
CA LEU A 85 3.54 11.53 7.95
C LEU A 85 2.56 12.02 9.00
N GLY A 86 2.28 11.19 9.98
CA GLY A 86 1.56 11.55 11.18
C GLY A 86 2.30 11.07 12.42
N VAL A 87 2.37 11.88 13.45
CA VAL A 87 2.81 11.46 14.78
C VAL A 87 1.62 11.51 15.71
N VAL A 88 1.34 10.38 16.35
CA VAL A 88 0.16 10.20 17.21
C VAL A 88 0.54 9.51 18.52
N SER A 89 -0.32 9.64 19.52
CA SER A 89 -0.09 9.03 20.83
C SER A 89 -0.19 7.51 20.82
N SER A 90 -1.08 6.97 19.98
CA SER A 90 -1.30 5.52 19.90
C SER A 90 -1.89 5.12 18.53
N LYS A 91 -2.09 3.82 18.33
CA LYS A 91 -2.70 3.29 17.09
C LYS A 91 -4.20 3.01 17.28
N ASN A 92 -4.92 3.85 18.06
CA ASN A 92 -6.35 3.70 18.28
C ASN A 92 -7.19 4.16 17.07
N TYR A 93 -8.51 4.03 17.18
CA TYR A 93 -9.43 4.43 16.11
C TYR A 93 -9.39 5.94 15.86
N GLU A 94 -9.35 6.75 16.92
CA GLU A 94 -9.40 8.21 16.88
C GLU A 94 -8.18 8.78 16.15
N ASP A 95 -7.00 8.27 16.46
CA ASP A 95 -5.74 8.67 15.83
C ASP A 95 -5.67 8.25 14.36
N TRP A 96 -6.11 7.03 14.02
CA TRP A 96 -6.22 6.59 12.63
C TRP A 96 -7.25 7.39 11.84
N TYR A 97 -8.41 7.65 12.44
CA TYR A 97 -9.47 8.43 11.79
C TYR A 97 -8.99 9.84 11.47
N TRP A 98 -8.39 10.52 12.45
CA TRP A 98 -7.85 11.87 12.29
C TRP A 98 -6.78 11.93 11.18
N PHE A 99 -5.81 11.01 11.18
CA PHE A 99 -4.77 10.94 10.16
C PHE A 99 -5.35 10.72 8.75
N LEU A 100 -6.26 9.77 8.61
CA LEU A 100 -6.88 9.43 7.34
C LEU A 100 -7.85 10.51 6.83
N GLU A 101 -8.47 11.27 7.72
CA GLU A 101 -9.30 12.42 7.36
C GLU A 101 -8.44 13.53 6.74
N LYS A 102 -7.27 13.83 7.34
CA LYS A 102 -6.28 14.76 6.75
C LYS A 102 -5.76 14.25 5.42
N LEU A 103 -5.40 12.97 5.35
CA LEU A 103 -4.98 12.35 4.10
C LEU A 103 -6.06 12.48 3.02
N LYS A 104 -7.33 12.23 3.34
CA LYS A 104 -8.43 12.36 2.39
C LYS A 104 -8.56 13.79 1.86
N GLY A 105 -8.33 14.80 2.71
CA GLY A 105 -8.34 16.22 2.33
C GLY A 105 -7.31 16.56 1.26
N ILE A 106 -6.10 15.97 1.31
CA ILE A 106 -5.04 16.25 0.33
C ILE A 106 -5.19 15.50 -0.99
N LEU A 107 -6.07 14.50 -1.06
CA LEU A 107 -6.29 13.71 -2.28
C LEU A 107 -7.18 14.42 -3.31
N ASP A 108 -7.78 15.54 -2.96
CA ASP A 108 -8.59 16.41 -3.85
C ASP A 108 -9.62 15.60 -4.68
N GLY A 109 -10.35 14.72 -4.02
CA GLY A 109 -11.34 13.85 -4.67
C GLY A 109 -10.79 12.69 -5.51
N LYS A 110 -9.47 12.55 -5.66
CA LYS A 110 -8.83 11.43 -6.38
C LYS A 110 -9.19 10.11 -5.71
N LYS A 111 -9.81 9.21 -6.47
CA LYS A 111 -10.16 7.88 -5.98
C LYS A 111 -8.90 7.03 -5.85
N VAL A 112 -8.65 6.52 -4.65
CA VAL A 112 -7.47 5.70 -4.35
C VAL A 112 -7.87 4.34 -3.79
N ILE A 113 -6.96 3.38 -3.93
CA ILE A 113 -6.99 2.11 -3.20
C ILE A 113 -6.03 2.24 -2.02
N ILE A 114 -6.48 1.87 -0.84
CA ILE A 114 -5.65 1.81 0.36
C ILE A 114 -5.23 0.37 0.60
N ILE A 115 -3.94 0.13 0.76
CA ILE A 115 -3.40 -1.15 1.23
C ILE A 115 -2.87 -0.95 2.65
N SER A 116 -3.36 -1.73 3.60
CA SER A 116 -2.86 -1.69 4.98
C SER A 116 -2.91 -3.06 5.64
N ASP A 117 -2.40 -3.13 6.86
CA ASP A 117 -2.67 -4.24 7.75
C ASP A 117 -4.17 -4.31 8.16
N ARG A 118 -4.51 -5.25 9.02
CA ARG A 118 -5.88 -5.44 9.52
C ARG A 118 -6.05 -4.96 10.96
N HIS A 119 -5.33 -3.91 11.36
CA HIS A 119 -5.54 -3.30 12.67
C HIS A 119 -6.96 -2.71 12.78
N GLN A 120 -7.68 -3.00 13.86
CA GLN A 120 -9.11 -2.65 14.00
C GLN A 120 -9.39 -1.15 13.87
N GLY A 121 -8.54 -0.29 14.44
CA GLY A 121 -8.67 1.17 14.29
C GLY A 121 -8.55 1.59 12.83
N MET A 122 -7.60 1.03 12.08
CA MET A 122 -7.39 1.27 10.65
C MET A 122 -8.60 0.80 9.83
N LEU A 123 -9.07 -0.45 10.03
CA LEU A 123 -10.22 -1.01 9.31
C LEU A 123 -11.45 -0.13 9.43
N ARG A 124 -11.80 0.28 10.65
CA ARG A 124 -12.97 1.14 10.93
C ARG A 124 -12.82 2.52 10.29
N SER A 125 -11.64 3.11 10.35
CA SER A 125 -11.36 4.45 9.80
C SER A 125 -11.41 4.44 8.28
N VAL A 126 -10.79 3.45 7.62
CA VAL A 126 -10.82 3.31 6.15
C VAL A 126 -12.26 3.04 5.67
N LEU A 127 -13.01 2.17 6.36
CA LEU A 127 -14.41 1.91 6.03
C LEU A 127 -15.23 3.21 6.01
N LYS A 128 -15.10 4.05 7.04
CA LYS A 128 -15.88 5.28 7.20
C LYS A 128 -15.48 6.37 6.19
N LEU A 129 -14.20 6.52 5.89
CA LEU A 129 -13.68 7.62 5.06
C LEU A 129 -13.58 7.27 3.57
N PHE A 130 -13.24 6.03 3.22
CA PHE A 130 -12.94 5.59 1.86
C PHE A 130 -13.89 4.51 1.35
N GLY A 131 -14.58 3.80 2.25
CA GLY A 131 -15.46 2.67 1.93
C GLY A 131 -14.71 1.35 1.72
N THR A 132 -15.39 0.24 1.98
CA THR A 132 -14.83 -1.12 1.93
C THR A 132 -14.20 -1.47 0.59
N LYS A 133 -14.86 -1.10 -0.53
CA LYS A 133 -14.39 -1.42 -1.90
C LYS A 133 -13.06 -0.78 -2.29
N ASN A 134 -12.57 0.18 -1.49
CA ASN A 134 -11.28 0.86 -1.70
C ASN A 134 -10.19 0.35 -0.77
N HIS A 135 -10.46 -0.64 0.07
CA HIS A 135 -9.52 -1.17 1.04
C HIS A 135 -9.03 -2.56 0.63
N ALA A 136 -7.75 -2.70 0.37
CA ALA A 136 -7.07 -3.96 0.15
C ALA A 136 -6.25 -4.32 1.39
N TYR A 137 -6.28 -5.59 1.78
CA TYR A 137 -5.46 -6.06 2.90
C TYR A 137 -4.07 -6.47 2.40
N CYS A 138 -3.05 -6.11 3.16
CA CYS A 138 -1.69 -6.54 2.90
C CYS A 138 -1.60 -8.07 2.98
N TYR A 139 -1.32 -8.71 1.85
CA TYR A 139 -1.25 -10.17 1.76
C TYR A 139 -0.19 -10.77 2.68
N ARG A 140 0.92 -10.07 2.95
CA ARG A 140 1.93 -10.56 3.90
C ARG A 140 1.35 -10.76 5.30
N HIS A 141 0.56 -9.80 5.79
CA HIS A 141 -0.10 -9.93 7.10
C HIS A 141 -1.17 -11.03 7.08
N VAL A 142 -1.91 -11.19 5.99
CA VAL A 142 -2.85 -12.31 5.81
C VAL A 142 -2.11 -13.64 5.87
N LYS A 143 -1.00 -13.79 5.13
CA LYS A 143 -0.18 -15.00 5.10
C LYS A 143 0.43 -15.34 6.46
N ASN A 144 0.88 -14.35 7.21
CA ASN A 144 1.41 -14.53 8.57
C ASN A 144 0.31 -15.03 9.53
N ASN A 145 -0.90 -14.44 9.46
CA ASN A 145 -2.03 -14.85 10.28
C ASN A 145 -2.49 -16.27 9.92
N PHE A 146 -2.52 -16.61 8.64
CA PHE A 146 -2.81 -17.97 8.18
C PHE A 146 -1.76 -18.97 8.67
N SER A 147 -0.48 -18.62 8.57
CA SER A 147 0.61 -19.45 9.09
C SER A 147 0.49 -19.70 10.59
N SER A 148 0.10 -18.66 11.36
CA SER A 148 -0.15 -18.77 12.80
C SER A 148 -1.36 -19.66 13.09
N PHE A 149 -2.42 -19.54 12.30
CA PHE A 149 -3.59 -20.44 12.39
C PHE A 149 -3.22 -21.88 12.07
N PHE A 150 -2.47 -22.12 10.97
CA PHE A 150 -1.97 -23.43 10.58
C PHE A 150 -1.18 -24.11 11.71
N ASN A 151 -0.27 -23.38 12.36
CA ASN A 151 0.55 -23.91 13.45
C ASN A 151 -0.30 -24.42 14.65
N ARG A 152 -1.48 -23.82 14.88
CA ARG A 152 -2.42 -24.25 15.94
C ARG A 152 -3.20 -25.51 15.58
N GLN A 153 -3.21 -25.92 14.31
CA GLN A 153 -3.97 -27.09 13.84
C GLN A 153 -3.29 -28.43 14.08
N ASN A 154 -2.15 -28.46 14.81
CA ASN A 154 -1.38 -29.68 15.12
C ASN A 154 -1.02 -30.53 13.89
N ILE A 155 -0.92 -29.94 12.70
CA ILE A 155 -0.51 -30.64 11.48
C ILE A 155 0.99 -30.84 11.54
N ARG A 156 1.42 -32.12 11.65
CA ARG A 156 2.85 -32.47 11.73
C ARG A 156 3.48 -32.44 10.33
N GLY A 157 4.70 -31.90 10.27
CA GLY A 157 5.56 -31.95 9.08
C GLY A 157 5.85 -30.57 8.47
N LYS A 158 7.15 -30.26 8.33
CA LYS A 158 7.63 -29.00 7.74
C LYS A 158 7.20 -28.86 6.26
N LYS A 159 7.22 -29.95 5.51
CA LYS A 159 6.83 -30.02 4.10
C LYS A 159 5.35 -29.66 3.89
N GLY A 160 4.46 -30.16 4.75
CA GLY A 160 3.03 -29.84 4.66
C GLY A 160 2.72 -28.35 4.86
N LYS A 161 3.53 -27.64 5.66
CA LYS A 161 3.38 -26.18 5.84
C LYS A 161 3.78 -25.40 4.59
N GLU A 162 4.87 -25.76 3.96
CA GLU A 162 5.36 -25.13 2.73
C GLU A 162 4.36 -25.31 1.60
N ASP A 163 3.84 -26.53 1.41
CA ASP A 163 2.84 -26.86 0.40
C ASP A 163 1.54 -26.04 0.60
N VAL A 164 1.07 -25.93 1.84
CA VAL A 164 -0.14 -25.16 2.17
C VAL A 164 0.06 -23.65 1.98
N LEU A 165 1.22 -23.12 2.32
CA LEU A 165 1.52 -21.71 2.07
C LEU A 165 1.65 -21.42 0.57
N LEU A 166 2.11 -22.37 -0.23
CA LEU A 166 2.11 -22.27 -1.69
C LEU A 166 0.68 -22.30 -2.24
N LEU A 167 -0.22 -23.13 -1.72
CA LEU A 167 -1.63 -23.13 -2.09
C LEU A 167 -2.28 -21.78 -1.75
N LEU A 168 -1.98 -21.20 -0.58
CA LEU A 168 -2.46 -19.87 -0.23
C LEU A 168 -1.92 -18.79 -1.17
N ASP A 169 -0.66 -18.88 -1.60
CA ASP A 169 -0.10 -17.98 -2.60
C ASP A 169 -0.86 -18.13 -3.94
N ASN A 170 -1.12 -19.35 -4.40
CA ASN A 170 -1.89 -19.57 -5.62
C ASN A 170 -3.31 -19.00 -5.53
N ILE A 171 -3.99 -19.13 -4.40
CA ILE A 171 -5.29 -18.51 -4.13
C ILE A 171 -5.18 -16.98 -4.20
N ALA A 172 -4.20 -16.38 -3.51
CA ALA A 172 -4.06 -14.93 -3.41
C ALA A 172 -3.75 -14.27 -4.76
N TYR A 173 -2.88 -14.90 -5.56
CA TYR A 173 -2.42 -14.37 -6.85
C TYR A 173 -3.24 -14.88 -8.05
N ALA A 174 -4.28 -15.68 -7.82
CA ALA A 174 -5.21 -16.10 -8.87
C ALA A 174 -5.84 -14.86 -9.53
N ARG A 175 -5.62 -14.72 -10.84
CA ARG A 175 -6.16 -13.60 -11.64
C ARG A 175 -7.54 -13.89 -12.19
N LEU A 176 -7.84 -15.16 -12.40
CA LEU A 176 -9.12 -15.65 -12.90
C LEU A 176 -9.84 -16.43 -11.79
N ASP A 177 -11.16 -16.44 -11.85
CA ASP A 177 -11.97 -17.21 -10.90
C ASP A 177 -11.75 -18.72 -11.03
N ILE A 178 -11.41 -19.22 -12.23
CA ILE A 178 -11.07 -20.62 -12.45
C ILE A 178 -9.80 -21.00 -11.67
N ASP A 179 -8.75 -20.19 -11.76
CA ASP A 179 -7.49 -20.43 -11.03
C ASP A 179 -7.71 -20.41 -9.52
N TYR A 180 -8.53 -19.45 -9.07
CA TYR A 180 -8.93 -19.36 -7.65
C TYR A 180 -9.64 -20.63 -7.19
N ASN A 181 -10.65 -21.07 -7.94
CA ASN A 181 -11.45 -22.24 -7.58
C ASN A 181 -10.58 -23.50 -7.53
N GLU A 182 -9.71 -23.72 -8.52
CA GLU A 182 -8.80 -24.88 -8.52
C GLU A 182 -7.84 -24.89 -7.31
N ALA A 183 -7.24 -23.74 -7.00
CA ALA A 183 -6.34 -23.61 -5.86
C ALA A 183 -7.10 -23.77 -4.53
N PHE A 184 -8.32 -23.24 -4.45
CA PHE A 184 -9.17 -23.35 -3.27
C PHE A 184 -9.64 -24.81 -3.04
N GLU A 185 -10.05 -25.52 -4.09
CA GLU A 185 -10.40 -26.94 -3.99
C GLU A 185 -9.23 -27.80 -3.50
N LYS A 186 -8.00 -27.53 -3.97
CA LYS A 186 -6.80 -28.21 -3.47
C LYS A 186 -6.62 -27.97 -1.96
N LEU A 187 -6.89 -26.75 -1.49
CA LEU A 187 -6.84 -26.44 -0.07
C LEU A 187 -7.93 -27.15 0.73
N VAL A 188 -9.16 -27.26 0.19
CA VAL A 188 -10.27 -28.01 0.79
C VAL A 188 -9.89 -29.49 0.95
N ARG A 189 -9.33 -30.10 -0.10
CA ARG A 189 -8.87 -31.51 -0.07
C ARG A 189 -7.73 -31.73 0.93
N PHE A 190 -6.87 -30.71 1.14
CA PHE A 190 -5.81 -30.80 2.14
C PHE A 190 -6.36 -30.73 3.56
N LYS A 191 -7.18 -29.73 3.89
CA LYS A 191 -7.89 -29.58 5.17
C LYS A 191 -8.99 -28.54 5.10
N VAL A 192 -10.22 -28.95 5.37
CA VAL A 192 -11.43 -28.10 5.30
C VAL A 192 -11.33 -26.86 6.21
N ASP A 193 -10.75 -27.00 7.42
CA ASP A 193 -10.62 -25.87 8.36
C ASP A 193 -9.74 -24.73 7.82
N LEU A 194 -8.71 -25.07 7.00
CA LEU A 194 -7.87 -24.06 6.36
C LEU A 194 -8.63 -23.31 5.26
N ALA A 195 -9.45 -24.03 4.49
CA ALA A 195 -10.30 -23.43 3.48
C ALA A 195 -11.38 -22.54 4.12
N ARG A 196 -11.98 -23.01 5.23
CA ARG A 196 -12.93 -22.20 6.02
C ARG A 196 -12.28 -20.91 6.51
N TRP A 197 -11.05 -20.98 7.03
CA TRP A 197 -10.30 -19.79 7.44
C TRP A 197 -10.13 -18.78 6.28
N VAL A 198 -9.85 -19.23 5.06
CA VAL A 198 -9.76 -18.35 3.89
C VAL A 198 -11.07 -17.62 3.66
N MET A 199 -12.20 -18.32 3.69
CA MET A 199 -13.54 -17.72 3.49
C MET A 199 -13.92 -16.73 4.58
N GLU A 200 -13.60 -17.01 5.83
CA GLU A 200 -13.91 -16.16 6.98
C GLU A 200 -13.01 -14.92 7.08
N ASN A 201 -11.89 -14.89 6.34
CA ASN A 201 -10.94 -13.78 6.37
C ASN A 201 -11.05 -12.83 5.17
N SER A 202 -12.27 -12.65 4.64
CA SER A 202 -12.61 -11.62 3.64
C SER A 202 -11.71 -11.68 2.39
N PRO A 203 -11.76 -12.79 1.61
CA PRO A 203 -10.92 -12.98 0.43
C PRO A 203 -11.09 -11.87 -0.61
N GLU A 204 -12.24 -11.20 -0.66
CA GLU A 204 -12.52 -10.06 -1.54
C GLU A 204 -11.60 -8.85 -1.32
N HIS A 205 -10.88 -8.79 -0.20
CA HIS A 205 -9.93 -7.71 0.10
C HIS A 205 -8.47 -8.06 -0.22
N TRP A 206 -8.11 -9.35 -0.40
CA TRP A 206 -6.71 -9.74 -0.59
C TRP A 206 -6.47 -10.73 -1.73
N VAL A 207 -7.49 -11.37 -2.28
CA VAL A 207 -7.38 -12.20 -3.50
C VAL A 207 -7.47 -11.33 -4.75
N MET A 208 -6.62 -11.56 -5.74
CA MET A 208 -6.57 -10.72 -6.94
C MET A 208 -7.85 -10.79 -7.77
N SER A 209 -8.38 -11.99 -8.05
CA SER A 209 -9.60 -12.19 -8.84
C SER A 209 -10.87 -11.73 -8.13
N LYS A 210 -10.86 -11.64 -6.80
CA LYS A 210 -12.02 -11.24 -6.00
C LYS A 210 -12.07 -9.73 -5.69
N PHE A 211 -10.95 -9.03 -5.84
CA PHE A 211 -10.91 -7.59 -5.58
C PHE A 211 -11.45 -6.81 -6.77
N LEU A 212 -12.54 -6.07 -6.56
CA LEU A 212 -13.32 -5.43 -7.63
C LEU A 212 -12.63 -4.29 -8.39
N LYS A 213 -11.47 -3.82 -7.93
CA LYS A 213 -10.78 -2.66 -8.51
C LYS A 213 -9.35 -3.00 -8.95
N LYS A 214 -8.78 -2.16 -9.81
CA LYS A 214 -7.38 -2.31 -10.22
C LYS A 214 -6.46 -2.08 -9.04
N ARG A 215 -5.56 -3.03 -8.76
CA ARG A 215 -4.55 -2.97 -7.68
C ARG A 215 -3.13 -2.79 -8.23
N TRP A 216 -2.95 -2.69 -9.53
CA TRP A 216 -1.63 -2.60 -10.19
C TRP A 216 -0.62 -3.64 -9.67
N ASP A 217 -1.09 -4.87 -9.43
CA ASP A 217 -0.31 -5.99 -8.84
C ASP A 217 0.25 -5.73 -7.44
N LYS A 218 -0.22 -4.68 -6.75
CA LYS A 218 0.23 -4.35 -5.39
C LYS A 218 -0.56 -5.17 -4.37
N MET A 219 0.11 -6.18 -3.82
CA MET A 219 -0.48 -7.12 -2.86
C MET A 219 0.02 -6.92 -1.42
N LYS A 220 1.10 -6.16 -1.25
CA LYS A 220 1.83 -6.03 0.01
C LYS A 220 2.17 -4.58 0.30
N THR A 221 2.37 -4.27 1.58
CA THR A 221 2.84 -2.97 2.07
C THR A 221 4.37 -2.89 2.17
N ASN A 222 5.11 -3.73 1.45
CA ASN A 222 6.58 -3.76 1.52
C ASN A 222 7.21 -2.38 1.31
N ILE A 223 6.58 -1.53 0.49
CA ILE A 223 7.07 -0.19 0.20
C ILE A 223 7.06 0.69 1.45
N VAL A 224 6.01 0.61 2.28
CA VAL A 224 5.94 1.39 3.52
C VAL A 224 6.85 0.82 4.60
N GLU A 225 7.11 -0.48 4.57
CA GLU A 225 8.09 -1.09 5.45
C GLU A 225 9.52 -0.68 5.08
N SER A 226 9.82 -0.60 3.79
CA SER A 226 11.08 -0.02 3.31
C SER A 226 11.21 1.44 3.74
N PHE A 227 10.12 2.20 3.71
CA PHE A 227 10.10 3.56 4.22
C PHE A 227 10.32 3.63 5.74
N ASN A 228 9.66 2.78 6.51
CA ASN A 228 9.87 2.71 7.96
C ASN A 228 11.31 2.29 8.32
N ALA A 229 11.91 1.40 7.51
CA ALA A 229 13.32 1.04 7.66
C ALA A 229 14.25 2.20 7.28
N TRP A 230 13.90 3.00 6.28
CA TRP A 230 14.60 4.20 5.86
C TRP A 230 14.57 5.30 6.92
N LEU A 231 13.51 5.37 7.74
CA LEU A 231 13.38 6.29 8.89
C LEU A 231 13.74 5.66 10.23
N ARG A 232 14.42 4.51 10.25
CA ARG A 232 14.69 3.79 11.52
C ARG A 232 15.46 4.63 12.53
N GLU A 233 16.49 5.33 12.09
CA GLU A 233 17.33 6.16 12.95
C GLU A 233 16.57 7.37 13.49
N GLU A 234 15.75 7.97 12.66
CA GLU A 234 14.91 9.12 13.00
C GLU A 234 13.84 8.77 14.03
N CYS A 235 13.32 7.55 14.01
CA CYS A 235 12.32 7.08 14.98
C CYS A 235 12.86 7.01 16.43
N HIS A 236 14.17 7.12 16.62
CA HIS A 236 14.82 7.22 17.93
C HIS A 236 15.09 8.67 18.36
N GLN A 237 14.79 9.64 17.51
CA GLN A 237 15.02 11.05 17.74
C GLN A 237 13.78 11.76 18.28
N THR A 238 13.96 13.00 18.75
CA THR A 238 12.81 13.85 19.07
C THR A 238 11.97 14.10 17.83
N ILE A 239 10.66 14.35 17.97
CA ILE A 239 9.77 14.62 16.82
C ILE A 239 10.30 15.77 15.96
N TYR A 240 10.84 16.81 16.57
CA TYR A 240 11.44 17.94 15.85
C TYR A 240 12.62 17.50 14.99
N THR A 241 13.55 16.73 15.54
CA THR A 241 14.72 16.22 14.82
C THR A 241 14.31 15.23 13.72
N LEU A 242 13.36 14.32 14.01
CA LEU A 242 12.80 13.38 13.04
C LEU A 242 12.28 14.12 11.79
N LEU A 243 11.53 15.21 11.99
CA LEU A 243 10.95 15.95 10.87
C LEU A 243 12.02 16.65 10.03
N LEU A 244 13.04 17.23 10.63
CA LEU A 244 14.14 17.87 9.90
C LEU A 244 14.92 16.84 9.09
N MET A 245 15.32 15.70 9.71
CA MET A 245 16.04 14.64 9.04
C MET A 245 15.20 14.00 7.91
N HIS A 246 13.88 13.84 8.13
CA HIS A 246 12.98 13.36 7.07
C HIS A 246 12.93 14.33 5.90
N MET A 247 12.87 15.63 6.15
CA MET A 247 12.86 16.65 5.12
C MET A 247 14.15 16.60 4.28
N ASP A 248 15.31 16.53 4.92
CA ASP A 248 16.60 16.41 4.25
C ASP A 248 16.67 15.14 3.37
N LYS A 249 16.26 14.00 3.92
CA LYS A 249 16.20 12.75 3.16
C LYS A 249 15.23 12.82 1.98
N LEU A 250 14.08 13.47 2.15
CA LEU A 250 13.10 13.65 1.09
C LEU A 250 13.67 14.48 -0.07
N VAL A 251 14.36 15.58 0.25
CA VAL A 251 15.02 16.44 -0.76
C VAL A 251 16.04 15.64 -1.57
N VAL A 252 16.92 14.88 -0.91
CA VAL A 252 17.92 14.04 -1.58
C VAL A 252 17.27 12.98 -2.47
N MET A 253 16.19 12.35 -2.00
CA MET A 253 15.44 11.36 -2.77
C MET A 253 14.81 11.98 -4.02
N LEU A 254 14.17 13.13 -3.90
CA LEU A 254 13.53 13.84 -5.01
C LEU A 254 14.55 14.34 -6.02
N ASP A 255 15.68 14.87 -5.58
CA ASP A 255 16.79 15.25 -6.48
C ASP A 255 17.31 14.03 -7.27
N THR A 256 17.49 12.91 -6.59
CA THR A 256 17.90 11.65 -7.24
C THR A 256 16.90 11.22 -8.33
N TYR A 257 15.60 11.34 -8.07
CA TYR A 257 14.56 11.02 -9.05
C TYR A 257 14.58 12.00 -10.22
N MET A 258 14.69 13.31 -9.96
CA MET A 258 14.81 14.34 -11.01
C MET A 258 16.04 14.13 -11.88
N CYS A 259 17.20 13.83 -11.29
CA CYS A 259 18.42 13.52 -12.01
C CYS A 259 18.29 12.22 -12.84
N GLY A 260 17.56 11.24 -12.31
CA GLY A 260 17.26 9.99 -13.03
C GLY A 260 16.42 10.24 -14.28
N THR A 261 15.42 11.13 -14.21
CA THR A 261 14.53 11.43 -15.37
C THR A 261 15.28 12.16 -16.50
N LYS A 262 16.29 12.97 -16.19
CA LYS A 262 17.13 13.64 -17.21
C LYS A 262 17.85 12.65 -18.13
N LYS A 263 18.03 11.41 -17.70
CA LYS A 263 18.66 10.33 -18.49
C LYS A 263 17.68 9.58 -19.41
N TRP A 264 16.40 9.90 -19.36
CA TRP A 264 15.39 9.25 -20.19
C TRP A 264 15.52 9.67 -21.66
N LYS A 265 15.55 8.67 -22.53
CA LYS A 265 15.60 8.87 -23.99
C LYS A 265 14.25 8.58 -24.67
N SER A 266 13.20 8.29 -23.90
CA SER A 266 11.88 7.95 -24.42
C SER A 266 10.77 8.56 -23.57
N VAL A 267 9.58 8.69 -24.14
CA VAL A 267 8.37 9.23 -23.47
C VAL A 267 7.96 8.36 -22.27
N VAL A 268 8.26 7.06 -22.30
CA VAL A 268 7.96 6.13 -21.21
C VAL A 268 9.24 5.72 -20.49
N GLY A 269 9.17 5.58 -19.20
CA GLY A 269 10.29 5.14 -18.38
C GLY A 269 10.76 3.72 -18.70
N LEU A 270 12.03 3.43 -18.37
CA LEU A 270 12.71 2.18 -18.72
C LEU A 270 11.94 0.93 -18.27
N LYS A 271 11.52 0.86 -17.00
CA LYS A 271 10.73 -0.28 -16.47
C LYS A 271 9.39 -0.46 -17.18
N THR A 272 8.72 0.63 -17.53
CA THR A 272 7.46 0.57 -18.30
C THR A 272 7.73 0.02 -19.70
N LYS A 273 8.82 0.45 -20.33
CA LYS A 273 9.26 -0.07 -21.62
C LYS A 273 9.60 -1.56 -21.55
N GLU A 274 10.32 -1.99 -20.52
CA GLU A 274 10.65 -3.41 -20.29
C GLU A 274 9.39 -4.26 -20.08
N LYS A 275 8.43 -3.79 -19.26
CA LYS A 275 7.13 -4.46 -19.07
C LYS A 275 6.35 -4.55 -20.39
N LEU A 276 6.31 -3.47 -21.15
CA LEU A 276 5.64 -3.43 -22.45
C LEU A 276 6.28 -4.44 -23.43
N MET A 277 7.60 -4.44 -23.55
CA MET A 277 8.33 -5.39 -24.40
C MET A 277 8.10 -6.84 -23.96
N SER A 278 8.13 -7.12 -22.66
CA SER A 278 7.82 -8.45 -22.12
C SER A 278 6.38 -8.88 -22.46
N ASN A 279 5.41 -7.97 -22.37
CA ASN A 279 4.02 -8.26 -22.74
C ASN A 279 3.87 -8.48 -24.24
N ILE A 280 4.54 -7.69 -25.08
CA ILE A 280 4.58 -7.88 -26.54
C ILE A 280 5.15 -9.25 -26.90
N MET A 281 6.26 -9.66 -26.27
CA MET A 281 6.85 -10.99 -26.51
C MET A 281 5.89 -12.12 -26.11
N ARG A 282 5.21 -11.98 -24.95
CA ARG A 282 4.22 -12.96 -24.49
C ARG A 282 2.98 -13.00 -25.38
N SER A 283 2.54 -11.85 -25.87
CA SER A 283 1.36 -11.76 -26.75
C SER A 283 1.63 -12.27 -28.17
N GLY A 284 2.88 -12.43 -28.59
CA GLY A 284 3.25 -13.01 -29.88
C GLY A 284 2.75 -14.45 -30.11
N LEU A 285 2.39 -15.15 -29.04
CA LEU A 285 1.79 -16.50 -29.08
C LEU A 285 0.25 -16.46 -28.98
N ILE A 286 -0.35 -15.27 -28.91
CA ILE A 286 -1.78 -15.07 -28.71
C ILE A 286 -2.39 -14.64 -30.05
N THR A 287 -3.36 -15.41 -30.56
CA THR A 287 -4.15 -15.04 -31.72
C THR A 287 -5.41 -14.30 -31.26
N VAL A 288 -5.65 -13.13 -31.82
CA VAL A 288 -6.81 -12.29 -31.52
C VAL A 288 -7.69 -12.21 -32.77
N MET A 289 -8.98 -12.54 -32.62
CA MET A 289 -9.96 -12.43 -33.70
C MET A 289 -11.11 -11.51 -33.28
N PRO A 290 -11.56 -10.57 -34.14
CA PRO A 290 -12.75 -9.78 -33.88
C PRO A 290 -13.98 -10.68 -33.65
N TYR A 291 -14.84 -10.26 -32.73
CA TYR A 291 -16.13 -10.91 -32.43
C TYR A 291 -17.27 -9.89 -32.40
N LEU A 292 -18.50 -10.32 -32.31
CA LEU A 292 -19.67 -9.48 -32.31
C LEU A 292 -19.67 -8.42 -31.18
N GLY A 293 -20.12 -7.20 -31.50
CA GLY A 293 -20.32 -6.14 -30.49
C GLY A 293 -19.08 -5.48 -29.96
N GLY A 294 -17.96 -5.46 -30.70
CA GLY A 294 -16.69 -4.85 -30.20
C GLY A 294 -15.87 -5.75 -29.30
N MET A 295 -16.30 -6.99 -29.10
CA MET A 295 -15.54 -7.99 -28.38
C MET A 295 -14.49 -8.66 -29.25
N PHE A 296 -13.53 -9.34 -28.63
CA PHE A 296 -12.47 -10.08 -29.29
C PHE A 296 -12.37 -11.50 -28.72
N ARG A 297 -12.16 -12.48 -29.59
CA ARG A 297 -11.72 -13.83 -29.17
C ARG A 297 -10.21 -13.83 -29.08
N VAL A 298 -9.70 -14.17 -27.92
CA VAL A 298 -8.27 -14.28 -27.63
C VAL A 298 -7.94 -15.73 -27.43
N PHE A 299 -7.14 -16.33 -28.32
CA PHE A 299 -6.75 -17.73 -28.28
C PHE A 299 -5.42 -17.90 -27.55
N ILE A 300 -5.41 -18.78 -26.56
CA ILE A 300 -4.22 -19.20 -25.82
C ILE A 300 -4.11 -20.73 -25.96
N GLY A 301 -3.37 -21.19 -26.97
CA GLY A 301 -3.37 -22.59 -27.36
C GLY A 301 -4.76 -23.01 -27.88
N GLU A 302 -5.32 -24.09 -27.34
CA GLU A 302 -6.63 -24.63 -27.72
C GLU A 302 -7.82 -23.94 -27.02
N VAL A 303 -7.57 -23.07 -26.05
CA VAL A 303 -8.60 -22.37 -25.28
C VAL A 303 -8.74 -20.93 -25.77
N TYR A 304 -9.97 -20.42 -25.84
CA TYR A 304 -10.21 -19.03 -26.14
C TYR A 304 -11.00 -18.33 -25.03
N LEU A 305 -10.72 -17.03 -24.86
CA LEU A 305 -11.47 -16.11 -24.00
C LEU A 305 -12.14 -15.07 -24.87
N VAL A 306 -13.34 -14.64 -24.47
CA VAL A 306 -13.99 -13.45 -25.07
C VAL A 306 -13.67 -12.26 -24.20
N VAL A 307 -13.10 -11.22 -24.80
CA VAL A 307 -12.63 -10.02 -24.08
C VAL A 307 -13.31 -8.79 -24.70
N ASP A 308 -13.86 -7.94 -23.84
CA ASP A 308 -14.30 -6.58 -24.18
C ASP A 308 -13.11 -5.62 -23.96
N MET A 309 -12.76 -4.81 -24.97
CA MET A 309 -11.60 -3.93 -24.92
C MET A 309 -11.97 -2.45 -24.85
#